data_0ee63c911da2ab8725def8594385813d
#
_entry.id   0ee63c911da2ab8725def8594385813d
#
_cell.length_a   1.000
_cell.length_b   1.000
_cell.length_c   1.000
_cell.angle_alpha   90.00
_cell.angle_beta   90.00
_cell.angle_gamma   90.00
#
_symmetry.space_group_name_H-M   'P 1'
#
loop_
_entity.id
_entity.type
_entity.pdbx_description
1 polymer ?
#
loop_
_entity_poly.entity_id
_entity_poly.type
_entity_poly.pdbx_seq_one_letter_code
_entity_poly.pdbx_strand_id
1 'polypeptide(L)' 'MISEYDAVKKILDSNQITDIDDIEYGGECFDELMDYFADEMPYGVKKARTGMPDEWIHEKLIDLGFDKEEFDWWGS' A
#
# COMPACT_ATOMS: atom_id res chain seq x y z
N MET A 1 -11.23 0.45 16.84
CA MET A 1 -10.69 -0.32 15.74
C MET A 1 -10.70 0.51 14.47
N ILE A 2 -9.60 0.57 13.75
CA ILE A 2 -9.58 1.35 12.53
C ILE A 2 -9.74 0.43 11.33
N SER A 3 -10.25 0.98 10.26
CA SER A 3 -10.46 0.19 9.07
C SER A 3 -9.14 -0.04 8.35
N GLU A 4 -9.17 -0.98 7.42
CA GLU A 4 -7.97 -1.25 6.63
C GLU A 4 -7.55 -0.02 5.85
N TYR A 5 -8.53 0.71 5.32
CA TYR A 5 -8.23 1.93 4.59
C TYR A 5 -7.49 2.93 5.51
N ASP A 6 -8.00 3.10 6.72
CA ASP A 6 -7.39 4.06 7.63
C ASP A 6 -5.98 3.64 8.03
N ALA A 7 -5.77 2.36 8.24
CA ALA A 7 -4.45 1.87 8.61
C ALA A 7 -3.45 2.10 7.49
N VAL A 8 -3.86 1.80 6.27
CA VAL A 8 -2.98 2.00 5.12
C VAL A 8 -2.73 3.49 4.90
N LYS A 9 -3.76 4.30 5.07
CA LYS A 9 -3.60 5.73 4.90
C LYS A 9 -2.56 6.28 5.88
N LYS A 10 -2.56 5.77 7.10
CA LYS A 10 -1.57 6.19 8.06
C LYS A 10 -0.17 5.85 7.63
N ILE A 11 0.01 4.67 7.04
CA ILE A 11 1.33 4.28 6.55
C ILE A 11 1.76 5.22 5.43
N LEU A 12 0.86 5.50 4.51
CA LEU A 12 1.19 6.39 3.41
C LEU A 12 1.52 7.79 3.90
N ASP A 13 0.72 8.29 4.84
CA ASP A 13 0.97 9.62 5.38
C ASP A 13 2.31 9.69 6.10
N SER A 14 2.64 8.66 6.84
CA SER A 14 3.90 8.64 7.57
C SER A 14 5.09 8.71 6.64
N ASN A 15 4.91 8.21 5.42
CA ASN A 15 5.98 8.21 4.45
C ASN A 15 5.82 9.33 3.43
N GLN A 16 4.86 10.22 3.67
CA GLN A 16 4.63 11.37 2.80
C GLN A 16 4.27 10.97 1.38
N ILE A 17 3.54 9.88 1.26
CA ILE A 17 3.10 9.40 -0.03
C ILE A 17 1.71 9.94 -0.29
N THR A 18 1.54 10.64 -1.39
CA THR A 18 0.23 11.15 -1.76
C THR A 18 -0.30 10.48 -3.02
N ASP A 19 0.51 9.63 -3.64
CA ASP A 19 0.10 8.96 -4.85
C ASP A 19 0.68 7.56 -4.77
N ILE A 20 -0.12 6.54 -4.95
CA ILE A 20 0.39 5.18 -4.82
C ILE A 20 1.49 4.88 -5.85
N ASP A 21 1.51 5.62 -6.94
CA ASP A 21 2.57 5.42 -7.92
C ASP A 21 3.92 5.90 -7.42
N ASP A 22 3.93 6.67 -6.35
CA ASP A 22 5.18 7.14 -5.78
C ASP A 22 5.81 6.15 -4.82
N ILE A 23 5.14 5.04 -4.54
CA ILE A 23 5.67 4.04 -3.63
C ILE A 23 6.77 3.28 -4.34
N GLU A 24 7.97 3.31 -3.77
CA GLU A 24 9.09 2.65 -4.39
C GLU A 24 9.21 1.20 -3.95
N TYR A 25 9.40 0.32 -4.91
CA TYR A 25 9.58 -1.08 -4.59
C TYR A 25 10.87 -1.22 -3.78
N GLY A 26 10.75 -1.84 -2.64
CA GLY A 26 11.92 -1.99 -1.77
C GLY A 26 12.14 -0.81 -0.85
N GLY A 27 11.33 0.22 -0.95
CA GLY A 27 11.48 1.36 -0.07
C GLY A 27 10.83 1.13 1.28
N GLU A 28 10.96 2.10 2.15
CA GLU A 28 10.47 1.97 3.50
C GLU A 28 8.95 1.83 3.54
N CYS A 29 8.26 2.63 2.74
CA CYS A 29 6.82 2.55 2.71
C CYS A 29 6.36 1.19 2.20
N PHE A 30 7.03 0.69 1.18
CA PHE A 30 6.69 -0.61 0.64
C PHE A 30 6.87 -1.69 1.70
N ASP A 31 7.96 -1.62 2.46
CA ASP A 31 8.22 -2.58 3.51
C ASP A 31 7.14 -2.54 4.58
N GLU A 32 6.68 -1.36 4.94
CA GLU A 32 5.63 -1.25 5.93
C GLU A 32 4.33 -1.84 5.42
N LEU A 33 4.03 -1.61 4.16
CA LEU A 33 2.82 -2.18 3.58
C LEU A 33 2.91 -3.69 3.49
N MET A 34 4.09 -4.21 3.13
CA MET A 34 4.29 -5.64 3.10
C MET A 34 4.04 -6.26 4.46
N ASP A 35 4.53 -5.61 5.49
CA ASP A 35 4.37 -6.11 6.84
C ASP A 35 2.90 -6.05 7.26
N TYR A 36 2.23 -4.97 6.91
CA TYR A 36 0.84 -4.83 7.27
C TYR A 36 -0.03 -5.89 6.59
N PHE A 37 0.24 -6.17 5.33
CA PHE A 37 -0.55 -7.13 4.59
C PHE A 37 -0.01 -8.56 4.65
N ALA A 38 0.97 -8.79 5.51
CA ALA A 38 1.63 -10.09 5.54
C ALA A 38 0.66 -11.25 5.72
N ASP A 39 -0.36 -11.05 6.54
CA ASP A 39 -1.30 -12.11 6.81
C ASP A 39 -2.24 -12.36 5.65
N GLU A 40 -2.51 -11.35 4.84
CA GLU A 40 -3.41 -11.50 3.72
C GLU A 40 -2.69 -11.96 2.46
N MET A 41 -1.40 -11.72 2.40
CA MET A 41 -0.66 -11.96 1.18
C MET A 41 -0.44 -13.45 0.95
N PRO A 42 -0.76 -13.96 -0.23
CA PRO A 42 -0.54 -15.37 -0.51
C PRO A 42 0.93 -15.74 -0.40
N TYR A 43 1.19 -16.95 0.01
CA TYR A 43 2.56 -17.40 0.22
C TYR A 43 3.40 -17.28 -1.05
N GLY A 44 2.82 -17.60 -2.20
CA GLY A 44 3.56 -17.50 -3.44
C GLY A 44 3.99 -16.09 -3.76
N VAL A 45 3.13 -15.12 -3.43
CA VAL A 45 3.46 -13.73 -3.64
C VAL A 45 4.53 -13.29 -2.67
N LYS A 46 4.40 -13.71 -1.41
CA LYS A 46 5.37 -13.35 -0.41
C LYS A 46 6.76 -13.83 -0.75
N LYS A 47 6.85 -15.01 -1.34
CA LYS A 47 8.15 -15.55 -1.66
C LYS A 47 8.76 -14.95 -2.89
N ALA A 48 7.96 -14.38 -3.77
CA ALA A 48 8.49 -13.79 -4.97
C ALA A 48 9.38 -12.61 -4.60
N ARG A 49 10.45 -12.45 -5.33
CA ARG A 49 11.37 -11.38 -4.98
C ARG A 49 11.20 -10.17 -5.83
N THR A 50 10.57 -10.29 -6.97
CA THR A 50 10.41 -9.15 -7.83
C THR A 50 9.05 -9.20 -8.44
N GLY A 51 8.46 -8.06 -8.63
CA GLY A 51 7.25 -7.92 -9.40
C GLY A 51 5.98 -8.27 -8.68
N MET A 52 5.84 -9.50 -8.28
CA MET A 52 4.56 -9.93 -7.75
C MET A 52 4.15 -9.24 -6.45
N PRO A 53 5.04 -9.09 -5.49
CA PRO A 53 4.61 -8.39 -4.26
C PRO A 53 4.23 -6.95 -4.55
N ASP A 54 4.95 -6.30 -5.44
CA ASP A 54 4.67 -4.93 -5.80
C ASP A 54 3.32 -4.84 -6.48
N GLU A 55 3.05 -5.74 -7.42
CA GLU A 55 1.78 -5.73 -8.10
C GLU A 55 0.63 -6.04 -7.16
N TRP A 56 0.84 -6.99 -6.26
CA TRP A 56 -0.20 -7.38 -5.33
C TRP A 56 -0.58 -6.22 -4.43
N ILE A 57 0.41 -5.50 -3.93
CA ILE A 57 0.16 -4.36 -3.06
C ILE A 57 -0.51 -3.25 -3.85
N HIS A 58 -0.04 -3.00 -5.06
CA HIS A 58 -0.63 -1.95 -5.88
C HIS A 58 -2.11 -2.23 -6.11
N GLU A 59 -2.44 -3.47 -6.45
CA GLU A 59 -3.83 -3.81 -6.67
C GLU A 59 -4.65 -3.72 -5.40
N LYS A 60 -4.04 -4.09 -4.28
CA LYS A 60 -4.73 -3.98 -3.01
C LYS A 60 -5.08 -2.53 -2.69
N LEU A 61 -4.16 -1.63 -2.98
CA LEU A 61 -4.41 -0.21 -2.75
C LEU A 61 -5.50 0.31 -3.68
N ILE A 62 -5.52 -0.18 -4.92
CA ILE A 62 -6.57 0.20 -5.83
C ILE A 62 -7.92 -0.29 -5.30
N ASP A 63 -7.97 -1.50 -4.81
CA ASP A 63 -9.20 -2.04 -4.25
C ASP A 63 -9.69 -1.22 -3.07
N LEU A 64 -8.79 -0.63 -2.31
CA LEU A 64 -9.17 0.20 -1.19
C LEU A 64 -9.58 1.60 -1.62
N GLY A 65 -9.34 1.95 -2.87
CA GLY A 65 -9.75 3.25 -3.37
C GLY A 65 -8.64 4.26 -3.51
N PHE A 66 -7.42 3.85 -3.29
CA PHE A 66 -6.31 4.79 -3.34
C PHE A 66 -5.87 5.12 -4.76
N ASP A 67 -6.46 4.48 -5.76
CA ASP A 67 -6.08 4.82 -7.12
C ASP A 67 -6.75 6.10 -7.58
N LYS A 68 -7.67 6.66 -6.79
CA LYS A 68 -8.30 7.87 -7.18
C LYS A 68 -7.47 9.00 -6.76
N GLU A 69 -7.29 9.92 -7.65
CA GLU A 69 -6.47 11.02 -7.32
C GLU A 69 -6.98 11.76 -6.21
N GLU A 70 -8.15 11.48 -5.82
CA GLU A 70 -8.54 12.19 -4.77
C GLU A 70 -8.45 11.48 -3.57
N PHE A 71 -7.59 10.61 -3.30
CA PHE A 71 -7.55 10.27 -1.95
C PHE A 71 -6.86 11.45 -1.42
N ASP A 72 -7.35 12.52 -1.61
CA ASP A 72 -6.81 13.62 -1.26
C ASP A 72 -7.55 14.15 -0.21
N TRP A 73 -7.59 13.57 0.74
CA TRP A 73 -8.08 14.07 1.90
C TRP A 73 -7.69 15.45 2.17
N TRP A 74 -6.64 15.80 1.64
CA TRP A 74 -6.15 17.08 1.97
C TRP A 74 -6.95 18.13 1.32
N GLY A 75 -7.46 17.83 0.28
CA GLY A 75 -8.08 18.87 -0.43
C GLY A 75 -9.41 19.12 0.00
N SER A 76 -9.87 18.35 0.81
CA SER A 76 -11.22 18.60 1.05
C SER A 76 -11.45 19.31 2.23
#